data_6ff975dcc90c8e9739ef86889827bdb2
#
_entry.id   6ff975dcc90c8e9739ef86889827bdb2
#
_cell.length_a   1.000
_cell.length_b   1.000
_cell.length_c   1.000
_cell.angle_alpha   90.00
_cell.angle_beta   90.00
_cell.angle_gamma   90.00
#
_symmetry.space_group_name_H-M   'P 1'
#
loop_
_entity.id
_entity.type
_entity.pdbx_description
1 polymer ?
#
loop_
_entity_poly.entity_id
_entity_poly.type
_entity_poly.pdbx_seq_one_letter_code
_entity_poly.pdbx_strand_id
1 'polypeptide(L)'
;NELENVISLCPGVVECAVIGVADDKSGEAIKVFAVKSDPMLTEDDLAKYCRQNFTGYKIPKYIEFRDDLPKTNVGKILRRELRAGK
;
A
#
# COMPACT_ATOMS: atom_id res chain seq x y z
N ASN A 1 -10.55 1.33 -5.35
CA ASN A 1 -10.46 0.91 -3.95
C ASN A 1 -10.29 2.13 -3.06
N GLU A 2 -11.12 2.23 -2.02
CA GLU A 2 -11.13 3.37 -1.11
C GLU A 2 -9.77 3.57 -0.43
N LEU A 3 -9.16 2.48 0.02
CA LEU A 3 -7.85 2.56 0.69
C LEU A 3 -6.79 3.12 -0.25
N GLU A 4 -6.77 2.65 -1.48
CA GLU A 4 -5.81 3.12 -2.47
C GLU A 4 -6.01 4.59 -2.79
N ASN A 5 -7.27 5.02 -2.90
CA ASN A 5 -7.58 6.41 -3.19
C ASN A 5 -7.07 7.34 -2.09
N VAL A 6 -7.30 6.96 -0.84
CA VAL A 6 -6.85 7.79 0.30
C VAL A 6 -5.33 7.80 0.39
N ILE A 7 -4.69 6.65 0.24
CA ILE A 7 -3.23 6.56 0.34
C ILE A 7 -2.55 7.34 -0.78
N SER A 8 -3.13 7.33 -1.99
CA SER A 8 -2.55 8.06 -3.11
C SER A 8 -2.57 9.56 -2.93
N LEU A 9 -3.39 10.06 -2.01
CA LEU A 9 -3.43 11.49 -1.68
C LEU A 9 -2.33 11.90 -0.69
N CYS A 10 -1.62 10.94 -0.12
CA CYS A 10 -0.52 11.24 0.79
C CYS A 10 0.60 11.97 0.05
N PRO A 11 1.09 13.11 0.59
CA PRO A 11 2.20 13.81 -0.04
C PRO A 11 3.42 12.88 -0.19
N GLY A 12 4.00 12.87 -1.37
CA GLY A 12 5.17 12.03 -1.65
C GLY A 12 4.85 10.66 -2.22
N VAL A 13 3.58 10.27 -2.29
CA VAL A 13 3.17 9.00 -2.90
C VAL A 13 2.75 9.25 -4.34
N VAL A 14 3.37 8.53 -5.27
CA VAL A 14 3.05 8.62 -6.70
C VAL A 14 1.92 7.67 -7.04
N GLU A 15 2.02 6.43 -6.59
CA GLU A 15 0.99 5.42 -6.81
C GLU A 15 1.07 4.37 -5.71
N CYS A 16 0.03 3.61 -5.53
CA CYS A 16 -0.02 2.58 -4.51
C CYS A 16 -0.92 1.43 -4.92
N ALA A 17 -0.72 0.29 -4.28
CA ALA A 17 -1.58 -0.88 -4.42
C ALA A 17 -1.78 -1.49 -3.05
N VAL A 18 -3.00 -1.96 -2.79
CA VAL A 18 -3.36 -2.57 -1.51
C VAL A 18 -3.80 -4.01 -1.75
N ILE A 19 -3.23 -4.93 -0.99
CA ILE A 19 -3.59 -6.35 -1.08
C ILE A 19 -3.83 -6.91 0.32
N GLY A 20 -4.55 -8.03 0.38
CA GLY A 20 -4.67 -8.80 1.61
C GLY A 20 -3.60 -9.89 1.64
N VAL A 21 -3.00 -10.09 2.80
CA VAL A 21 -1.98 -11.12 3.02
C VAL A 21 -2.35 -11.93 4.24
N ALA A 22 -1.89 -13.19 4.28
CA ALA A 22 -2.12 -14.04 5.44
C ALA A 22 -1.35 -13.51 6.65
N ASP A 23 -1.99 -13.57 7.81
CA ASP A 23 -1.38 -13.11 9.04
C ASP A 23 -1.72 -14.11 10.16
N ASP A 24 -0.70 -14.55 10.87
CA ASP A 24 -0.85 -15.59 11.90
C ASP A 24 -1.76 -15.17 13.04
N LYS A 25 -1.82 -13.89 13.35
CA LYS A 25 -2.59 -13.39 14.49
C LYS A 25 -4.04 -13.07 14.14
N SER A 26 -4.28 -12.47 12.99
CA SER A 26 -5.63 -12.02 12.64
C SER A 26 -6.24 -12.77 11.48
N GLY A 27 -5.51 -13.72 10.90
CA GLY A 27 -5.94 -14.48 9.74
C GLY A 27 -5.66 -13.75 8.44
N GLU A 28 -5.88 -12.46 8.41
CA GLU A 28 -5.62 -11.63 7.23
C GLU A 28 -5.21 -10.23 7.65
N ALA A 29 -4.27 -9.67 6.93
CA ALA A 29 -3.81 -8.29 7.17
C ALA A 29 -3.74 -7.55 5.84
N ILE A 30 -3.72 -6.23 5.92
CA ILE A 30 -3.61 -5.37 4.75
C ILE A 30 -2.14 -5.02 4.54
N LYS A 31 -1.67 -5.18 3.31
CA LYS A 31 -0.33 -4.77 2.92
C LYS A 31 -0.43 -3.71 1.82
N VAL A 32 0.34 -2.64 1.97
CA VAL A 32 0.38 -1.55 1.00
C VAL A 32 1.73 -1.57 0.29
N PHE A 33 1.70 -1.53 -1.03
CA PHE A 33 2.87 -1.26 -1.85
C PHE A 33 2.74 0.17 -2.36
N ALA A 34 3.77 0.97 -2.20
CA ALA A 34 3.73 2.37 -2.62
C ALA A 34 4.98 2.74 -3.39
N VAL A 35 4.79 3.57 -4.41
CA VAL A 35 5.90 4.21 -5.13
C VAL A 35 5.96 5.65 -4.64
N LYS A 36 7.10 6.06 -4.12
CA LYS A 36 7.25 7.40 -3.57
C LYS A 36 8.06 8.29 -4.50
N SER A 37 7.68 9.56 -4.56
CA SER A 37 8.45 10.58 -5.28
C SER A 37 9.39 11.34 -4.35
N ASP A 38 9.09 11.32 -3.05
CA ASP A 38 9.87 12.03 -2.04
C ASP A 38 10.78 11.05 -1.31
N PRO A 39 12.10 11.14 -1.49
CA PRO A 39 13.01 10.21 -0.82
C PRO A 39 13.01 10.33 0.69
N MET A 40 12.47 11.41 1.23
CA MET A 40 12.37 11.60 2.68
C MET A 40 11.15 10.92 3.29
N LEU A 41 10.20 10.47 2.46
CA LEU A 41 9.03 9.76 2.96
C LEU A 41 9.43 8.37 3.44
N THR A 42 9.10 8.06 4.69
CA THR A 42 9.43 6.77 5.29
C THR A 42 8.17 5.92 5.46
N GLU A 43 8.37 4.63 5.75
CA GLU A 43 7.27 3.74 6.07
C GLU A 43 6.51 4.22 7.29
N ASP A 44 7.22 4.77 8.28
CA ASP A 44 6.58 5.31 9.49
C ASP A 44 5.69 6.50 9.15
N ASP A 45 6.14 7.36 8.24
CA ASP A 45 5.33 8.51 7.81
C ASP A 45 4.03 8.05 7.16
N LEU A 46 4.12 7.07 6.27
CA LEU A 46 2.94 6.56 5.60
C LEU A 46 2.03 5.81 6.57
N ALA A 47 2.61 5.06 7.50
CA ALA A 47 1.82 4.36 8.52
C ALA A 47 1.05 5.35 9.40
N LYS A 48 1.69 6.46 9.76
CA LYS A 48 1.05 7.50 10.55
C LYS A 48 -0.11 8.14 9.78
N TYR A 49 0.11 8.41 8.49
CA TYR A 49 -0.93 8.95 7.63
C TYR A 49 -2.14 8.00 7.58
N CYS A 50 -1.88 6.70 7.45
CA CYS A 50 -2.95 5.71 7.41
C CYS A 50 -3.71 5.67 8.74
N ARG A 51 -3.00 5.75 9.86
CA ARG A 51 -3.66 5.75 11.17
C ARG A 51 -4.53 6.97 11.39
N GLN A 52 -4.20 8.09 10.76
CA GLN A 52 -5.01 9.30 10.84
C GLN A 52 -6.26 9.24 9.98
N ASN A 53 -6.24 8.44 8.91
CA ASN A 53 -7.31 8.40 7.91
C ASN A 53 -8.15 7.14 7.95
N PHE A 54 -7.68 6.09 8.61
CA PHE A 54 -8.38 4.82 8.72
C PHE A 54 -8.51 4.41 10.18
N THR A 55 -9.42 3.49 10.45
CA THR A 55 -9.61 2.95 11.80
C THR A 55 -9.68 1.43 11.75
N GLY A 56 -9.33 0.80 12.87
CA GLY A 56 -9.49 -0.62 13.07
C GLY A 56 -8.75 -1.46 12.03
N TYR A 57 -9.45 -2.43 11.46
CA TYR A 57 -8.85 -3.38 10.53
C TYR A 57 -8.45 -2.77 9.18
N LYS A 58 -8.87 -1.53 8.91
CA LYS A 58 -8.51 -0.84 7.66
C LYS A 58 -7.10 -0.26 7.70
N ILE A 59 -6.48 -0.18 8.87
CA ILE A 59 -5.12 0.31 8.98
C ILE A 59 -4.16 -0.75 8.45
N PRO A 60 -3.33 -0.44 7.44
CA PRO A 60 -2.39 -1.41 6.91
C PRO A 60 -1.40 -1.88 7.98
N LYS A 61 -1.16 -3.18 8.04
CA LYS A 61 -0.18 -3.74 8.96
C LYS A 61 1.22 -3.75 8.36
N TYR A 62 1.31 -3.86 7.04
CA TYR A 62 2.58 -3.91 6.33
C TYR A 62 2.61 -2.83 5.27
N ILE A 63 3.77 -2.18 5.11
CA ILE A 63 3.99 -1.16 4.09
C ILE A 63 5.34 -1.45 3.45
N GLU A 64 5.36 -1.47 2.12
CA GLU A 64 6.60 -1.68 1.36
C GLU A 64 6.68 -0.62 0.27
N PHE A 65 7.80 0.08 0.20
CA PHE A 65 8.07 0.99 -0.90
C PHE A 65 8.74 0.24 -2.04
N ARG A 66 8.35 0.57 -3.26
CA ARG A 66 8.92 -0.01 -4.47
C ARG A 66 9.23 1.10 -5.48
N ASP A 67 10.13 0.81 -6.41
CA ASP A 67 10.46 1.75 -7.48
C ASP A 67 9.34 1.80 -8.52
N ASP A 68 8.62 0.69 -8.69
CA ASP A 68 7.53 0.59 -9.65
C ASP A 68 6.60 -0.55 -9.23
N LEU A 69 5.40 -0.55 -9.80
CA LEU A 69 4.41 -1.59 -9.54
C LEU A 69 4.08 -2.32 -10.85
N PRO A 70 3.81 -3.65 -10.81
CA PRO A 70 3.45 -4.38 -12.03
C PRO A 70 2.12 -3.86 -12.57
N LYS A 71 2.07 -3.65 -13.88
CA LYS A 71 0.91 -3.08 -14.54
C LYS A 71 0.56 -3.86 -15.79
N THR A 72 -0.73 -3.81 -16.17
CA THR A 72 -1.19 -4.35 -17.44
C THR A 72 -0.84 -3.39 -18.57
N ASN A 73 -1.11 -3.83 -19.81
CA ASN A 73 -0.90 -2.98 -20.99
C ASN A 73 -1.77 -1.72 -20.95
N VAL A 74 -2.86 -1.73 -20.19
CA VAL A 74 -3.73 -0.56 -20.07
C VAL A 74 -3.39 0.27 -18.82
N GLY A 75 -2.31 -0.06 -18.13
CA GLY A 75 -1.83 0.71 -16.98
C GLY A 75 -2.44 0.34 -15.65
N LYS A 76 -3.22 -0.70 -15.57
CA LYS A 76 -3.77 -1.17 -14.30
C LYS A 76 -2.74 -1.95 -13.51
N ILE A 77 -2.72 -1.74 -12.20
CA ILE A 77 -1.79 -2.44 -11.31
C ILE A 77 -2.21 -3.90 -11.18
N LEU A 78 -1.23 -4.80 -11.32
CA LEU A 78 -1.47 -6.24 -11.21
C LEU A 78 -1.27 -6.71 -9.77
N ARG A 79 -2.32 -6.58 -8.97
CA ARG A 79 -2.26 -6.98 -7.56
C ARG A 79 -1.93 -8.45 -7.38
N ARG A 80 -2.36 -9.28 -8.31
CA ARG A 80 -2.09 -10.71 -8.25
C ARG A 80 -0.58 -11.01 -8.27
N GLU A 81 0.18 -10.27 -9.06
CA GLU A 81 1.62 -10.45 -9.11
C GLU A 81 2.30 -9.97 -7.83
N LEU A 82 1.75 -8.93 -7.20
CA LEU A 82 2.25 -8.48 -5.91
C LEU A 82 2.06 -9.55 -4.84
N ARG A 83 0.93 -10.24 -4.86
CA ARG A 83 0.68 -11.33 -3.92
C ARG A 83 1.61 -12.50 -4.14
N ALA A 84 1.82 -12.88 -5.39
CA ALA A 84 2.68 -14.01 -5.75
C ALA A 84 4.15 -13.71 -5.52
N GLY A 85 4.54 -12.47 -5.74
CA GLY A 85 5.93 -12.06 -5.66
C GLY A 85 6.47 -11.84 -4.26
N LYS A 86 5.59 -11.61 -3.32
CA LYS A 86 5.98 -11.34 -1.92
C LYS A 86 7.37 -11.01 -1.67
#